data_50b3cf2d7154634c323b0db0e2f4a9e0
#
_entry.id   50b3cf2d7154634c323b0db0e2f4a9e0
#
_cell.length_a   1.000
_cell.length_b   1.000
_cell.length_c   1.000
_cell.angle_alpha   90.00
_cell.angle_beta   90.00
_cell.angle_gamma   90.00
#
_symmetry.space_group_name_H-M   'P 1'
#
loop_
_entity.id
_entity.type
_entity.pdbx_description
1 polymer ?
#
loop_
_entity_poly.entity_id
_entity_poly.type
_entity_poly.pdbx_seq_one_letter_code
_entity_poly.pdbx_strand_id
1 'polypeptide(L)'
;QSGKRASVNKGEWDVSKGIEENFNFHLRWIKACKNVLKPNGTIWISGTYHSIYACGYALQVLGYKILNDIAWFKPNASPNLSCRYFTASHETLLWAIKDPEAKHTFNYRLMKEGDWSEDSIKKDKSQMRSVWAVNTPKPEEKKYGKHPTQKPELLLKRIILASTNEDDLILDPFTGSSTTGLVAYKYKRRFIGIDNEKEYLDLSIKR
;
A
#
# COMPACT_ATOMS: atom_id res chain seq x y z
N GLN A 1 34.49 9.73 2.19
CA GLN A 1 33.32 8.98 1.71
C GLN A 1 33.01 7.88 2.71
N SER A 2 31.98 8.08 3.56
CA SER A 2 31.55 7.10 4.55
C SER A 2 30.82 5.96 3.85
N GLY A 3 31.49 4.82 3.65
CA GLY A 3 30.94 3.62 3.04
C GLY A 3 29.94 2.88 3.93
N LYS A 4 28.91 3.55 4.43
CA LYS A 4 27.77 2.87 5.07
C LYS A 4 26.92 2.24 3.98
N ARG A 5 27.00 0.92 3.81
CA ARG A 5 26.03 0.14 3.06
C ARG A 5 24.64 0.42 3.65
N ALA A 6 23.70 0.87 2.83
CA ALA A 6 22.31 0.93 3.25
C ALA A 6 21.88 -0.47 3.69
N SER A 7 21.36 -0.59 4.92
CA SER A 7 20.85 -1.86 5.42
C SER A 7 19.73 -2.33 4.49
N VAL A 8 19.88 -3.52 3.93
CA VAL A 8 18.85 -4.16 3.09
C VAL A 8 17.66 -4.56 3.96
N ASN A 9 17.94 -5.01 5.18
CA ASN A 9 16.92 -5.41 6.16
C ASN A 9 16.54 -4.21 7.05
N LYS A 10 15.26 -3.91 7.13
CA LYS A 10 14.70 -2.77 7.86
C LYS A 10 14.24 -3.11 9.27
N GLY A 11 14.37 -4.37 9.66
CA GLY A 11 14.04 -4.93 10.97
C GLY A 11 14.05 -6.45 10.92
N GLU A 12 13.87 -7.11 12.07
CA GLU A 12 13.79 -8.58 12.15
C GLU A 12 12.62 -9.14 11.32
N TRP A 13 11.57 -8.37 11.17
CA TRP A 13 10.41 -8.71 10.36
C TRP A 13 10.66 -8.70 8.84
N ASP A 14 11.76 -8.08 8.37
CA ASP A 14 12.13 -7.94 6.95
C ASP A 14 13.14 -9.02 6.50
N VAL A 15 13.45 -9.96 7.37
CA VAL A 15 14.39 -11.05 7.07
C VAL A 15 13.67 -12.16 6.30
N SER A 16 14.12 -12.42 5.06
CA SER A 16 13.60 -13.53 4.25
C SER A 16 13.99 -14.87 4.86
N LYS A 17 13.00 -15.74 5.05
CA LYS A 17 13.15 -17.13 5.51
C LYS A 17 13.14 -18.16 4.37
N GLY A 18 13.24 -17.70 3.13
CA GLY A 18 13.12 -18.53 1.94
C GLY A 18 11.78 -18.34 1.21
N ILE A 19 11.73 -18.77 -0.04
CA ILE A 19 10.58 -18.51 -0.92
C ILE A 19 9.31 -19.17 -0.40
N GLU A 20 9.39 -20.41 0.04
CA GLU A 20 8.25 -21.19 0.53
C GLU A 20 7.67 -20.60 1.83
N GLU A 21 8.52 -20.29 2.80
CA GLU A 21 8.07 -19.71 4.07
C GLU A 21 7.49 -18.31 3.87
N ASN A 22 8.08 -17.51 2.99
CA ASN A 22 7.54 -16.20 2.63
C ASN A 22 6.16 -16.33 1.97
N PHE A 23 5.99 -17.26 1.05
CA PHE A 23 4.69 -17.53 0.44
C PHE A 23 3.66 -17.98 1.49
N ASN A 24 4.01 -18.93 2.35
CA ASN A 24 3.14 -19.41 3.42
C ASN A 24 2.75 -18.32 4.41
N PHE A 25 3.67 -17.39 4.71
CA PHE A 25 3.36 -16.21 5.51
C PHE A 25 2.31 -15.33 4.82
N HIS A 26 2.50 -14.99 3.55
CA HIS A 26 1.54 -14.19 2.78
C HIS A 26 0.18 -14.89 2.66
N LEU A 27 0.17 -16.18 2.40
CA LEU A 27 -1.06 -16.97 2.31
C LEU A 27 -1.88 -16.91 3.62
N ARG A 28 -1.21 -17.04 4.78
CA ARG A 28 -1.88 -17.02 6.09
C ARG A 28 -2.55 -15.67 6.40
N TRP A 29 -1.81 -14.55 6.27
CA TRP A 29 -2.41 -13.27 6.62
C TRP A 29 -3.46 -12.82 5.60
N ILE A 30 -3.29 -13.09 4.30
CA ILE A 30 -4.30 -12.78 3.27
C ILE A 30 -5.57 -13.61 3.52
N LYS A 31 -5.42 -14.87 3.92
CA LYS A 31 -6.56 -15.73 4.34
C LYS A 31 -7.27 -15.15 5.56
N ALA A 32 -6.53 -14.69 6.57
CA ALA A 32 -7.10 -14.03 7.74
C ALA A 32 -7.90 -12.78 7.35
N CYS A 33 -7.35 -11.93 6.48
CA CYS A 33 -8.07 -10.78 5.93
C CYS A 33 -9.34 -11.21 5.17
N LYS A 34 -9.28 -12.29 4.38
CA LYS A 34 -10.46 -12.83 3.67
C LYS A 34 -11.60 -13.16 4.62
N ASN A 35 -11.30 -13.74 5.77
CA ASN A 35 -12.32 -14.15 6.73
C ASN A 35 -13.13 -12.97 7.31
N VAL A 36 -12.49 -11.81 7.50
CA VAL A 36 -13.13 -10.60 8.07
C VAL A 36 -13.67 -9.63 7.03
N LEU A 37 -13.24 -9.75 5.77
CA LEU A 37 -13.75 -8.94 4.67
C LEU A 37 -15.22 -9.27 4.37
N LYS A 38 -16.04 -8.24 4.10
CA LYS A 38 -17.38 -8.40 3.54
C LYS A 38 -17.30 -9.04 2.14
N PRO A 39 -18.36 -9.67 1.62
CA PRO A 39 -18.37 -10.22 0.25
C PRO A 39 -17.93 -9.21 -0.80
N ASN A 40 -18.45 -7.98 -0.75
CA ASN A 40 -18.08 -6.88 -1.64
C ASN A 40 -16.82 -6.10 -1.21
N GLY A 41 -16.14 -6.56 -0.15
CA GLY A 41 -14.91 -5.93 0.35
C GLY A 41 -13.74 -6.18 -0.59
N THR A 42 -12.84 -5.22 -0.65
CA THR A 42 -11.62 -5.29 -1.45
C THR A 42 -10.37 -5.21 -0.59
N ILE A 43 -9.29 -5.77 -1.07
CA ILE A 43 -7.97 -5.73 -0.44
C ILE A 43 -7.00 -5.00 -1.36
N TRP A 44 -6.13 -4.19 -0.75
CA TRP A 44 -5.01 -3.53 -1.41
C TRP A 44 -3.70 -4.01 -0.79
N ILE A 45 -2.77 -4.44 -1.61
CA ILE A 45 -1.45 -4.91 -1.16
C ILE A 45 -0.38 -4.16 -1.95
N SER A 46 0.52 -3.47 -1.26
CA SER A 46 1.67 -2.84 -1.89
C SER A 46 2.95 -3.60 -1.57
N GLY A 47 3.82 -3.74 -2.55
CA GLY A 47 5.10 -4.39 -2.34
C GLY A 47 6.09 -4.19 -3.48
N THR A 48 7.34 -4.45 -3.17
CA THR A 48 8.39 -4.59 -4.17
C THR A 48 8.34 -5.98 -4.80
N TYR A 49 9.15 -6.19 -5.84
CA TYR A 49 9.27 -7.50 -6.52
C TYR A 49 9.67 -8.66 -5.58
N HIS A 50 10.21 -8.37 -4.40
CA HIS A 50 10.58 -9.38 -3.41
C HIS A 50 9.37 -10.09 -2.77
N SER A 51 8.21 -9.44 -2.70
CA SER A 51 7.03 -9.97 -2.01
C SER A 51 5.75 -9.97 -2.86
N ILE A 52 5.62 -9.01 -3.79
CA ILE A 52 4.33 -8.77 -4.46
C ILE A 52 3.87 -9.95 -5.32
N TYR A 53 4.79 -10.69 -5.94
CA TYR A 53 4.45 -11.86 -6.75
C TYR A 53 3.90 -13.00 -5.88
N ALA A 54 4.49 -13.22 -4.69
CA ALA A 54 3.97 -14.20 -3.72
C ALA A 54 2.57 -13.79 -3.21
N CYS A 55 2.36 -12.50 -2.96
CA CYS A 55 1.04 -11.97 -2.60
C CYS A 55 0.01 -12.17 -3.72
N GLY A 56 0.40 -11.88 -4.97
CA GLY A 56 -0.47 -12.08 -6.13
C GLY A 56 -0.88 -13.53 -6.33
N TYR A 57 0.06 -14.44 -6.18
CA TYR A 57 -0.24 -15.89 -6.24
C TYR A 57 -1.14 -16.32 -5.07
N ALA A 58 -0.87 -15.86 -3.85
CA ALA A 58 -1.71 -16.15 -2.68
C ALA A 58 -3.15 -15.65 -2.86
N LEU A 59 -3.34 -14.46 -3.42
CA LEU A 59 -4.68 -13.94 -3.75
C LEU A 59 -5.43 -14.88 -4.69
N GLN A 60 -4.79 -15.37 -5.75
CA GLN A 60 -5.40 -16.30 -6.72
C GLN A 60 -5.72 -17.65 -6.09
N VAL A 61 -4.79 -18.23 -5.32
CA VAL A 61 -5.00 -19.50 -4.58
C VAL A 61 -6.19 -19.40 -3.61
N LEU A 62 -6.37 -18.23 -3.00
CA LEU A 62 -7.49 -17.97 -2.10
C LEU A 62 -8.80 -17.59 -2.82
N GLY A 63 -8.82 -17.56 -4.16
CA GLY A 63 -10.03 -17.27 -4.95
C GLY A 63 -10.44 -15.81 -4.92
N TYR A 64 -9.51 -14.88 -4.68
CA TYR A 64 -9.77 -13.46 -4.96
C TYR A 64 -9.74 -13.21 -6.46
N LYS A 65 -10.53 -12.24 -6.93
CA LYS A 65 -10.39 -11.69 -8.27
C LYS A 65 -9.53 -10.43 -8.21
N ILE A 66 -8.36 -10.45 -8.86
CA ILE A 66 -7.53 -9.27 -9.01
C ILE A 66 -8.22 -8.32 -9.98
N LEU A 67 -8.46 -7.09 -9.55
CA LEU A 67 -9.10 -6.03 -10.33
C LEU A 67 -8.08 -5.21 -11.10
N ASN A 68 -6.97 -4.87 -10.45
CA ASN A 68 -5.83 -4.19 -11.06
C ASN A 68 -4.52 -4.59 -10.40
N ASP A 69 -3.45 -4.54 -11.20
CA ASP A 69 -2.09 -4.33 -10.81
C ASP A 69 -1.72 -2.88 -11.17
N ILE A 70 -1.23 -2.11 -10.21
CA ILE A 70 -0.96 -0.70 -10.38
C ILE A 70 0.52 -0.45 -10.09
N ALA A 71 1.21 0.20 -11.03
CA ALA A 71 2.56 0.66 -10.82
C ALA A 71 2.55 2.04 -10.11
N TRP A 72 2.95 2.07 -8.85
CA TRP A 72 3.26 3.31 -8.17
C TRP A 72 4.68 3.72 -8.54
N PHE A 73 4.80 4.60 -9.52
CA PHE A 73 6.06 5.21 -9.92
C PHE A 73 6.46 6.31 -8.94
N LYS A 74 7.72 6.29 -8.54
CA LYS A 74 8.34 7.24 -7.61
C LYS A 74 9.30 8.15 -8.38
N PRO A 75 8.87 9.34 -8.83
CA PRO A 75 9.75 10.25 -9.58
C PRO A 75 11.06 10.59 -8.85
N ASN A 76 11.01 10.61 -7.52
CA ASN A 76 12.13 10.92 -6.63
C ASN A 76 12.80 9.67 -6.00
N ALA A 77 12.77 8.51 -6.71
CA ALA A 77 13.45 7.31 -6.22
C ALA A 77 14.97 7.52 -6.08
N SER A 78 15.53 6.98 -5.00
CA SER A 78 16.98 7.04 -4.77
C SER A 78 17.73 6.25 -5.83
N PRO A 79 18.90 6.72 -6.31
CA PRO A 79 19.68 6.03 -7.32
C PRO A 79 20.20 4.69 -6.82
N ASN A 80 20.41 3.75 -7.75
CA ASN A 80 21.06 2.49 -7.46
C ASN A 80 22.58 2.67 -7.38
N LEU A 81 23.11 2.61 -6.15
CA LEU A 81 24.54 2.82 -5.89
C LEU A 81 25.44 1.69 -6.42
N SER A 82 24.89 0.51 -6.73
CA SER A 82 25.67 -0.60 -7.27
C SER A 82 26.03 -0.41 -8.74
N CYS A 83 25.28 0.39 -9.48
CA CYS A 83 25.40 0.64 -10.92
C CYS A 83 25.37 -0.65 -11.78
N ARG A 84 24.75 -1.75 -11.29
CA ARG A 84 24.70 -3.04 -11.97
C ARG A 84 23.34 -3.41 -12.53
N TYR A 85 22.28 -2.67 -12.15
CA TYR A 85 20.91 -2.84 -12.61
C TYR A 85 20.16 -1.52 -12.49
N PHE A 86 18.97 -1.46 -13.06
CA PHE A 86 18.16 -0.24 -13.05
C PHE A 86 17.74 0.16 -11.63
N THR A 87 17.56 1.46 -11.42
CA THR A 87 16.98 1.98 -10.19
C THR A 87 15.56 1.46 -9.98
N ALA A 88 15.29 0.89 -8.82
CA ALA A 88 13.95 0.44 -8.44
C ALA A 88 13.05 1.65 -8.15
N SER A 89 12.46 2.21 -9.19
CA SER A 89 11.68 3.44 -9.15
C SER A 89 10.18 3.23 -9.02
N HIS A 90 9.70 2.01 -8.79
CA HIS A 90 8.29 1.73 -8.56
C HIS A 90 8.07 0.64 -7.52
N GLU A 91 6.86 0.63 -6.98
CA GLU A 91 6.26 -0.51 -6.27
C GLU A 91 4.97 -0.90 -6.98
N THR A 92 4.59 -2.17 -6.86
CA THR A 92 3.32 -2.66 -7.38
C THR A 92 2.26 -2.64 -6.29
N LEU A 93 1.04 -2.21 -6.66
CA LEU A 93 -0.14 -2.32 -5.82
C LEU A 93 -1.09 -3.33 -6.48
N LEU A 94 -1.47 -4.36 -5.74
CA LEU A 94 -2.52 -5.28 -6.17
C LEU A 94 -3.83 -4.85 -5.52
N TRP A 95 -4.87 -4.68 -6.34
CA TRP A 95 -6.24 -4.45 -5.90
C TRP A 95 -7.09 -5.65 -6.26
N ALA A 96 -7.72 -6.26 -5.27
CA ALA A 96 -8.52 -7.47 -5.47
C ALA A 96 -9.81 -7.44 -4.67
N ILE A 97 -10.86 -8.10 -5.19
CA ILE A 97 -12.14 -8.30 -4.52
C ILE A 97 -12.23 -9.72 -3.95
N LYS A 98 -12.86 -9.84 -2.77
CA LYS A 98 -13.05 -11.11 -2.07
C LYS A 98 -13.94 -12.08 -2.83
N ASP A 99 -15.11 -11.61 -3.26
CA ASP A 99 -16.09 -12.40 -4.00
C ASP A 99 -16.18 -11.86 -5.44
N PRO A 100 -15.77 -12.64 -6.45
CA PRO A 100 -15.79 -12.23 -7.84
C PRO A 100 -17.16 -11.79 -8.38
N GLU A 101 -18.24 -12.31 -7.80
CA GLU A 101 -19.62 -12.04 -8.20
C GLU A 101 -20.22 -10.81 -7.48
N ALA A 102 -19.58 -10.35 -6.41
CA ALA A 102 -20.06 -9.19 -5.67
C ALA A 102 -19.69 -7.88 -6.35
N LYS A 103 -20.55 -6.87 -6.19
CA LYS A 103 -20.28 -5.51 -6.68
C LYS A 103 -19.52 -4.71 -5.64
N HIS A 104 -18.23 -4.46 -5.90
CA HIS A 104 -17.39 -3.61 -5.04
C HIS A 104 -17.64 -2.11 -5.27
N THR A 105 -17.20 -1.30 -4.30
CA THR A 105 -17.18 0.15 -4.45
C THR A 105 -16.03 0.58 -5.36
N PHE A 106 -16.36 1.37 -6.39
CA PHE A 106 -15.36 2.11 -7.18
C PHE A 106 -15.91 3.50 -7.52
N ASN A 107 -15.31 4.51 -6.92
CA ASN A 107 -15.72 5.90 -7.07
C ASN A 107 -15.15 6.50 -8.36
N TYR A 108 -15.60 5.98 -9.50
CA TYR A 108 -15.10 6.30 -10.85
C TYR A 108 -15.08 7.80 -11.14
N ARG A 109 -16.18 8.53 -10.83
CA ARG A 109 -16.26 9.97 -11.08
C ARG A 109 -15.18 10.72 -10.30
N LEU A 110 -15.02 10.41 -9.02
CA LEU A 110 -14.00 11.03 -8.17
C LEU A 110 -12.58 10.75 -8.69
N MET A 111 -12.32 9.54 -9.17
CA MET A 111 -11.02 9.19 -9.76
C MET A 111 -10.78 9.91 -11.09
N LYS A 112 -11.82 10.15 -11.87
CA LYS A 112 -11.73 10.84 -13.16
C LYS A 112 -11.62 12.37 -13.00
N GLU A 113 -12.46 12.97 -12.17
CA GLU A 113 -12.75 14.40 -12.12
C GLU A 113 -12.20 15.10 -10.87
N GLY A 114 -11.74 14.35 -9.87
CA GLY A 114 -11.14 14.90 -8.65
C GLY A 114 -9.80 15.58 -8.91
N ASP A 115 -9.36 16.36 -7.93
CA ASP A 115 -8.03 17.00 -7.96
C ASP A 115 -6.93 15.98 -7.66
N TRP A 116 -6.20 15.62 -8.69
CA TRP A 116 -5.03 14.73 -8.69
C TRP A 116 -3.81 15.42 -9.29
N SER A 117 -3.74 16.75 -9.24
CA SER A 117 -2.68 17.59 -9.83
C SER A 117 -1.27 17.25 -9.33
N GLU A 118 -1.16 16.63 -8.15
CA GLU A 118 0.12 16.15 -7.60
C GLU A 118 0.69 14.93 -8.35
N ASP A 119 -0.11 14.26 -9.19
CA ASP A 119 0.33 13.16 -10.06
C ASP A 119 0.64 13.71 -11.46
N SER A 120 1.92 13.80 -11.78
CA SER A 120 2.41 14.44 -13.02
C SER A 120 1.96 13.74 -14.32
N ILE A 121 1.48 12.49 -14.23
CA ILE A 121 1.01 11.73 -15.41
C ILE A 121 -0.52 11.64 -15.51
N LYS A 122 -1.26 12.09 -14.49
CA LYS A 122 -2.71 12.15 -14.53
C LYS A 122 -3.17 13.42 -15.26
N LYS A 123 -3.81 13.21 -16.40
CA LYS A 123 -4.42 14.33 -17.16
C LYS A 123 -5.78 14.70 -16.57
N ASP A 124 -6.06 15.99 -16.48
CA ASP A 124 -7.34 16.48 -15.97
C ASP A 124 -8.53 15.87 -16.72
N LYS A 125 -9.59 15.56 -15.97
CA LYS A 125 -10.85 14.95 -16.46
C LYS A 125 -10.68 13.68 -17.30
N SER A 126 -9.50 13.09 -17.35
CA SER A 126 -9.27 11.81 -18.01
C SER A 126 -9.46 10.64 -17.02
N GLN A 127 -9.78 9.46 -17.53
CA GLN A 127 -9.84 8.26 -16.71
C GLN A 127 -8.49 8.00 -16.03
N MET A 128 -8.52 7.65 -14.73
CA MET A 128 -7.32 7.27 -14.00
C MET A 128 -6.78 5.94 -14.54
N ARG A 129 -5.47 5.91 -14.77
CA ARG A 129 -4.78 4.74 -15.33
C ARG A 129 -4.09 3.95 -14.23
N SER A 130 -3.54 2.79 -14.57
CA SER A 130 -2.85 1.89 -13.64
C SER A 130 -1.36 2.23 -13.42
N VAL A 131 -0.91 3.41 -13.81
CA VAL A 131 0.40 3.96 -13.46
C VAL A 131 0.19 5.28 -12.74
N TRP A 132 0.70 5.40 -11.51
CA TRP A 132 0.55 6.57 -10.65
C TRP A 132 1.91 7.17 -10.32
N ALA A 133 2.13 8.45 -10.63
CA ALA A 133 3.35 9.16 -10.29
C ALA A 133 3.16 9.88 -8.95
N VAL A 134 3.61 9.26 -7.88
CA VAL A 134 3.50 9.80 -6.52
C VAL A 134 4.87 9.75 -5.84
N ASN A 135 5.34 10.89 -5.35
CA ASN A 135 6.60 10.97 -4.62
C ASN A 135 6.57 10.15 -3.32
N THR A 136 7.76 9.76 -2.86
CA THR A 136 7.92 9.20 -1.51
C THR A 136 7.50 10.23 -0.44
N PRO A 137 7.20 9.78 0.81
CA PRO A 137 6.69 10.68 1.85
C PRO A 137 7.55 11.92 2.05
N LYS A 138 6.90 13.09 2.10
CA LYS A 138 7.53 14.38 2.35
C LYS A 138 8.10 14.46 3.78
N PRO A 139 9.05 15.36 4.07
CA PRO A 139 9.56 15.56 5.43
C PRO A 139 8.46 15.86 6.46
N GLU A 140 7.45 16.64 6.08
CA GLU A 140 6.32 17.03 6.92
C GLU A 140 5.48 15.82 7.37
N GLU A 141 5.38 14.81 6.51
CA GLU A 141 4.69 13.55 6.84
C GLU A 141 5.45 12.69 7.88
N LYS A 142 6.70 13.05 8.19
CA LYS A 142 7.59 12.35 9.13
C LYS A 142 7.88 13.14 10.40
N LYS A 143 7.19 14.26 10.64
CA LYS A 143 7.45 15.17 11.76
C LYS A 143 7.35 14.54 13.14
N TYR A 144 6.52 13.52 13.31
CA TYR A 144 6.33 12.82 14.59
C TYR A 144 7.23 11.59 14.78
N GLY A 145 7.98 11.21 13.75
CA GLY A 145 8.86 10.07 13.75
C GLY A 145 8.99 9.45 12.35
N LYS A 146 9.90 8.48 12.21
CA LYS A 146 10.18 7.83 10.93
C LYS A 146 9.83 6.35 11.03
N HIS A 147 9.02 5.86 10.09
CA HIS A 147 8.88 4.44 9.81
C HIS A 147 9.64 4.11 8.52
N PRO A 148 10.43 3.02 8.48
CA PRO A 148 11.32 2.74 7.32
C PRO A 148 10.57 2.57 6.00
N THR A 149 9.34 2.06 6.04
CA THR A 149 8.50 1.78 4.86
C THR A 149 7.24 2.64 4.80
N GLN A 150 7.23 3.81 5.47
CA GLN A 150 6.09 4.72 5.45
C GLN A 150 5.66 5.02 4.01
N LYS A 151 4.35 4.92 3.75
CA LYS A 151 3.75 5.28 2.47
C LYS A 151 3.31 6.74 2.48
N PRO A 152 3.33 7.45 1.32
CA PRO A 152 2.87 8.83 1.23
C PRO A 152 1.35 8.93 1.38
N GLU A 153 0.88 10.01 2.02
CA GLU A 153 -0.55 10.25 2.25
C GLU A 153 -1.35 10.31 0.92
N LEU A 154 -0.78 10.87 -0.13
CA LEU A 154 -1.44 10.95 -1.44
C LEU A 154 -1.76 9.58 -2.04
N LEU A 155 -0.87 8.59 -1.84
CA LEU A 155 -1.10 7.22 -2.29
C LEU A 155 -2.30 6.61 -1.57
N LEU A 156 -2.33 6.73 -0.23
CA LEU A 156 -3.42 6.19 0.59
C LEU A 156 -4.73 6.96 0.36
N LYS A 157 -4.67 8.29 0.16
CA LYS A 157 -5.83 9.10 -0.27
C LYS A 157 -6.49 8.50 -1.51
N ARG A 158 -5.70 8.17 -2.53
CA ARG A 158 -6.20 7.61 -3.77
C ARG A 158 -6.84 6.25 -3.58
N ILE A 159 -6.17 5.35 -2.86
CA ILE A 159 -6.66 4.01 -2.54
C ILE A 159 -7.99 4.09 -1.79
N ILE A 160 -8.04 4.86 -0.70
CA ILE A 160 -9.22 4.97 0.17
C ILE A 160 -10.39 5.60 -0.59
N LEU A 161 -10.16 6.71 -1.27
CA LEU A 161 -11.23 7.38 -2.01
C LEU A 161 -11.72 6.58 -3.22
N ALA A 162 -10.87 5.76 -3.83
CA ALA A 162 -11.28 4.90 -4.95
C ALA A 162 -12.24 3.80 -4.51
N SER A 163 -11.99 3.17 -3.34
CA SER A 163 -12.59 1.89 -2.99
C SER A 163 -13.46 1.89 -1.73
N THR A 164 -13.72 3.05 -1.14
CA THR A 164 -14.56 3.18 0.07
C THR A 164 -15.46 4.41 0.01
N ASN A 165 -16.55 4.38 0.79
CA ASN A 165 -17.41 5.52 1.07
C ASN A 165 -17.19 6.04 2.51
N GLU A 166 -17.77 7.20 2.86
CA GLU A 166 -17.80 7.68 4.26
C GLU A 166 -18.40 6.59 5.17
N ASP A 167 -17.92 6.50 6.41
CA ASP A 167 -18.30 5.51 7.42
C ASP A 167 -17.92 4.04 7.11
N ASP A 168 -17.32 3.75 5.97
CA ASP A 168 -16.76 2.41 5.74
C ASP A 168 -15.62 2.11 6.72
N LEU A 169 -15.51 0.82 7.10
CA LEU A 169 -14.46 0.34 7.99
C LEU A 169 -13.25 -0.14 7.18
N ILE A 170 -12.09 0.41 7.49
CA ILE A 170 -10.80 0.04 6.91
C ILE A 170 -9.98 -0.70 7.95
N LEU A 171 -9.41 -1.84 7.57
CA LEU A 171 -8.45 -2.59 8.38
C LEU A 171 -7.07 -2.52 7.73
N ASP A 172 -6.06 -2.12 8.49
CA ASP A 172 -4.65 -2.22 8.11
C ASP A 172 -3.91 -3.13 9.10
N PRO A 173 -3.64 -4.40 8.71
CA PRO A 173 -3.00 -5.38 9.60
C PRO A 173 -1.48 -5.17 9.74
N PHE A 174 -0.91 -4.19 9.05
CA PHE A 174 0.51 -3.82 9.11
C PHE A 174 0.64 -2.29 9.14
N THR A 175 -0.04 -1.68 10.13
CA THR A 175 -0.29 -0.23 10.12
C THR A 175 0.97 0.64 10.20
N GLY A 176 2.04 0.14 10.79
CA GLY A 176 3.30 0.87 10.94
C GLY A 176 3.08 2.25 11.54
N SER A 177 3.40 3.30 10.80
CA SER A 177 3.16 4.70 11.20
C SER A 177 1.72 5.19 10.95
N SER A 178 0.80 4.30 10.62
CA SER A 178 -0.64 4.57 10.40
C SER A 178 -0.96 5.67 9.39
N THR A 179 -0.25 5.71 8.27
CA THR A 179 -0.66 6.62 7.17
C THR A 179 -2.07 6.30 6.68
N THR A 180 -2.43 5.01 6.63
CA THR A 180 -3.79 4.55 6.30
C THR A 180 -4.82 5.12 7.29
N GLY A 181 -4.55 5.04 8.60
CA GLY A 181 -5.43 5.56 9.64
C GLY A 181 -5.60 7.07 9.58
N LEU A 182 -4.50 7.81 9.40
CA LEU A 182 -4.54 9.27 9.24
C LEU A 182 -5.41 9.68 8.05
N VAL A 183 -5.25 9.02 6.91
CA VAL A 183 -6.04 9.34 5.70
C VAL A 183 -7.50 8.88 5.87
N ALA A 184 -7.74 7.72 6.49
CA ALA A 184 -9.09 7.27 6.81
C ALA A 184 -9.84 8.31 7.67
N TYR A 185 -9.20 8.82 8.73
CA TYR A 185 -9.75 9.88 9.58
C TYR A 185 -10.04 11.16 8.79
N LYS A 186 -9.09 11.65 7.98
CA LYS A 186 -9.25 12.86 7.16
C LYS A 186 -10.46 12.78 6.22
N TYR A 187 -10.80 11.58 5.76
CA TYR A 187 -11.90 11.36 4.82
C TYR A 187 -13.11 10.66 5.46
N LYS A 188 -13.25 10.70 6.79
CA LYS A 188 -14.38 10.18 7.56
C LYS A 188 -14.63 8.68 7.35
N ARG A 189 -13.58 7.87 7.31
CA ARG A 189 -13.68 6.42 7.36
C ARG A 189 -13.35 5.94 8.77
N ARG A 190 -13.98 4.86 9.18
CA ARG A 190 -13.59 4.16 10.41
C ARG A 190 -12.35 3.33 10.15
N PHE A 191 -11.50 3.18 11.15
CA PHE A 191 -10.21 2.55 11.00
C PHE A 191 -9.86 1.62 12.14
N ILE A 192 -9.25 0.47 11.79
CA ILE A 192 -8.58 -0.43 12.73
C ILE A 192 -7.18 -0.65 12.17
N GLY A 193 -6.17 -0.28 12.95
CA GLY A 193 -4.76 -0.55 12.66
C GLY A 193 -4.21 -1.61 13.61
N ILE A 194 -3.42 -2.54 13.08
CA ILE A 194 -2.73 -3.57 13.86
C ILE A 194 -1.24 -3.48 13.55
N ASP A 195 -0.42 -3.58 14.58
CA ASP A 195 1.03 -3.74 14.48
C ASP A 195 1.52 -4.56 15.67
N ASN A 196 2.60 -5.31 15.52
CA ASN A 196 3.23 -6.03 16.62
C ASN A 196 4.31 -5.21 17.34
N GLU A 197 4.74 -4.08 16.77
CA GLU A 197 5.74 -3.19 17.34
C GLU A 197 5.07 -2.03 18.08
N LYS A 198 5.21 -2.02 19.41
CA LYS A 198 4.64 -0.98 20.26
C LYS A 198 5.08 0.43 19.85
N GLU A 199 6.34 0.60 19.46
CA GLU A 199 6.88 1.91 19.03
C GLU A 199 6.14 2.47 17.81
N TYR A 200 5.72 1.61 16.88
CA TYR A 200 4.94 2.02 15.72
C TYR A 200 3.50 2.37 16.10
N LEU A 201 2.89 1.65 17.04
CA LEU A 201 1.58 2.03 17.57
C LEU A 201 1.63 3.37 18.31
N ASP A 202 2.65 3.61 19.12
CA ASP A 202 2.85 4.89 19.81
C ASP A 202 3.07 6.04 18.79
N LEU A 203 3.79 5.79 17.70
CA LEU A 203 3.95 6.74 16.59
C LEU A 203 2.62 7.00 15.89
N SER A 204 1.81 5.97 15.67
CA SER A 204 0.49 6.06 15.03
C SER A 204 -0.47 6.94 15.82
N ILE A 205 -0.47 6.85 17.16
CA ILE A 205 -1.30 7.67 18.04
C ILE A 205 -0.89 9.15 18.02
N LYS A 206 0.41 9.43 17.80
CA LYS A 206 0.93 10.81 17.74
C LYS A 206 0.62 11.52 16.43
N ARG A 207 0.29 10.77 15.40
CA ARG A 207 0.02 11.28 14.04
C ARG A 207 -1.44 11.62 13.85
#